data_ebdcee5ecfae6892dd349ed25018ec40
#
_entry.id   ebdcee5ecfae6892dd349ed25018ec40
#
_cell.length_a   1.000
_cell.length_b   1.000
_cell.length_c   1.000
_cell.angle_alpha   90.00
_cell.angle_beta   90.00
_cell.angle_gamma   90.00
#
_symmetry.space_group_name_H-M   'P 1'
#
loop_
_entity.id
_entity.type
_entity.pdbx_description
1 polymer ?
#
loop_
_entity_poly.entity_id
_entity_poly.type
_entity_poly.pdbx_seq_one_letter_code
_entity_poly.pdbx_strand_id
1 'polypeptide(L)'
;MVPGLQVGDFVLVNKHAYGLKFPGTNYLLTELSPPDRNDVAVFIPPHTLCETKPTDARPDLADLTTAESQLFLSKFKNLQESRCVPLGIKFVKRIIGIPGDDIEIKGYEIWVNGQKLKQEVISSNSQENLIKETLDQGVHVVRTLGLSDYAQHKWKVPKGSYLAIGDNRDNSLDSRAWGYFSEDYLIGRADYIWMQWRSFSELPGFSRNTKIQ
;
A
#
# COMPACT_ATOMS: atom_id res chain seq x y z
N MET A 1 3.75 -6.76 -0.86
CA MET A 1 4.67 -6.08 -1.81
C MET A 1 5.49 -7.08 -2.66
N VAL A 2 5.11 -8.37 -2.68
CA VAL A 2 5.71 -9.35 -3.62
C VAL A 2 5.34 -8.92 -5.06
N PRO A 3 6.26 -8.95 -6.03
CA PRO A 3 7.59 -9.57 -5.95
C PRO A 3 8.72 -8.66 -5.42
N GLY A 4 8.52 -7.36 -5.35
CA GLY A 4 9.55 -6.42 -4.94
C GLY A 4 10.08 -6.67 -3.52
N LEU A 5 9.17 -6.71 -2.53
CA LEU A 5 9.49 -7.05 -1.14
C LEU A 5 9.00 -8.46 -0.81
N GLN A 6 9.84 -9.26 -0.18
CA GLN A 6 9.56 -10.63 0.23
C GLN A 6 9.55 -10.78 1.76
N VAL A 7 8.95 -11.87 2.24
CA VAL A 7 9.03 -12.21 3.67
C VAL A 7 10.48 -12.43 4.08
N GLY A 8 10.86 -11.80 5.19
CA GLY A 8 12.22 -11.82 5.69
C GLY A 8 13.12 -10.68 5.17
N ASP A 9 12.65 -9.85 4.25
CA ASP A 9 13.40 -8.65 3.84
C ASP A 9 13.37 -7.60 4.97
N PHE A 10 14.55 -7.09 5.31
CA PHE A 10 14.74 -5.96 6.21
C PHE A 10 14.89 -4.69 5.38
N VAL A 11 13.99 -3.76 5.60
CA VAL A 11 13.85 -2.55 4.79
C VAL A 11 14.31 -1.33 5.57
N LEU A 12 15.12 -0.50 4.94
CA LEU A 12 15.46 0.83 5.45
C LEU A 12 14.33 1.80 5.08
N VAL A 13 13.75 2.38 6.13
CA VAL A 13 12.67 3.37 5.99
C VAL A 13 13.23 4.75 6.26
N ASN A 14 13.20 5.59 5.24
CA ASN A 14 13.56 7.00 5.36
C ASN A 14 12.36 7.78 5.96
N LYS A 15 12.44 8.04 7.24
CA LYS A 15 11.39 8.79 7.97
C LYS A 15 11.39 10.29 7.66
N HIS A 16 12.43 10.79 7.03
CA HIS A 16 12.58 12.21 6.66
C HIS A 16 12.29 12.46 5.19
N ALA A 17 11.89 11.41 4.43
CA ALA A 17 11.63 11.53 3.00
C ALA A 17 10.60 12.63 2.67
N TYR A 18 9.63 12.81 3.54
CA TYR A 18 8.49 13.72 3.32
C TYR A 18 8.50 14.95 4.23
N GLY A 19 9.48 15.05 5.14
CA GLY A 19 9.61 16.19 6.05
C GLY A 19 10.29 15.84 7.36
N LEU A 20 10.68 16.86 8.09
CA LEU A 20 11.24 16.69 9.43
C LEU A 20 10.10 16.63 10.45
N LYS A 21 10.03 15.52 11.18
CA LYS A 21 9.07 15.34 12.28
C LYS A 21 9.73 15.54 13.63
N PHE A 22 8.97 16.07 14.58
CA PHE A 22 9.46 16.22 15.94
C PHE A 22 9.76 14.85 16.57
N PRO A 23 10.95 14.64 17.19
CA PRO A 23 11.31 13.36 17.78
C PRO A 23 10.24 12.83 18.74
N GLY A 24 9.82 11.58 18.55
CA GLY A 24 8.81 10.93 19.40
C GLY A 24 7.35 11.26 19.09
N THR A 25 7.08 12.09 18.09
CA THR A 25 5.72 12.44 17.65
C THR A 25 5.57 12.30 16.14
N ASN A 26 4.35 12.45 15.63
CA ASN A 26 4.10 12.58 14.19
C ASN A 26 3.97 14.05 13.76
N TYR A 27 4.26 15.00 14.66
CA TYR A 27 4.17 16.42 14.34
C TYR A 27 5.23 16.84 13.32
N LEU A 28 4.79 17.37 12.20
CA LEU A 28 5.65 17.81 11.10
C LEU A 28 6.21 19.21 11.43
N LEU A 29 7.54 19.32 11.51
CA LEU A 29 8.23 20.60 11.73
C LEU A 29 8.43 21.35 10.40
N THR A 30 8.75 20.62 9.35
CA THR A 30 9.02 21.20 8.03
C THR A 30 8.65 20.20 6.95
N GLU A 31 7.85 20.60 6.00
CA GLU A 31 7.62 19.85 4.77
C GLU A 31 8.87 19.95 3.88
N LEU A 32 9.35 18.83 3.36
CA LEU A 32 10.44 18.80 2.38
C LEU A 32 9.87 18.54 0.98
N SER A 33 9.25 17.39 0.80
CA SER A 33 8.61 17.02 -0.45
C SER A 33 7.40 16.14 -0.13
N PRO A 34 6.23 16.37 -0.74
CA PRO A 34 5.11 15.47 -0.59
C PRO A 34 5.47 14.09 -1.18
N PRO A 35 4.79 13.03 -0.74
CA PRO A 35 4.90 11.73 -1.40
C PRO A 35 4.56 11.80 -2.88
N ASP A 36 5.38 11.15 -3.69
CA ASP A 36 5.16 11.01 -5.12
C ASP A 36 4.42 9.70 -5.44
N ARG A 37 3.75 9.66 -6.60
CA ARG A 37 3.28 8.39 -7.14
C ARG A 37 4.47 7.47 -7.37
N ASN A 38 4.24 6.17 -7.20
CA ASN A 38 5.24 5.12 -7.24
C ASN A 38 6.11 4.98 -5.97
N ASP A 39 6.07 5.92 -5.02
CA ASP A 39 6.75 5.75 -3.73
C ASP A 39 6.20 4.52 -2.98
N VAL A 40 7.09 3.73 -2.41
CA VAL A 40 6.73 2.64 -1.51
C VAL A 40 6.66 3.21 -0.09
N ALA A 41 5.44 3.53 0.33
CA ALA A 41 5.20 4.20 1.60
C ALA A 41 5.01 3.22 2.76
N VAL A 42 5.50 3.61 3.94
CA VAL A 42 5.21 2.97 5.22
C VAL A 42 4.26 3.88 5.99
N PHE A 43 3.11 3.37 6.38
CA PHE A 43 2.05 4.14 7.04
C PHE A 43 1.19 3.28 7.96
N ILE A 44 0.34 3.92 8.77
CA ILE A 44 -0.69 3.26 9.58
C ILE A 44 -2.00 3.33 8.81
N PRO A 45 -2.61 2.20 8.44
CA PRO A 45 -3.82 2.19 7.64
C PRO A 45 -5.06 2.60 8.46
N PRO A 46 -6.07 3.24 7.85
CA PRO A 46 -7.24 3.81 8.55
C PRO A 46 -8.03 2.78 9.36
N HIS A 47 -8.16 1.56 8.85
CA HIS A 47 -8.91 0.50 9.53
C HIS A 47 -8.26 -0.01 10.83
N THR A 48 -7.02 0.41 11.12
CA THR A 48 -6.34 0.09 12.39
C THR A 48 -6.35 1.23 13.39
N LEU A 49 -7.00 2.35 13.05
CA LEU A 49 -7.13 3.53 13.90
C LEU A 49 -8.45 3.50 14.67
N CYS A 50 -8.42 4.02 15.89
CA CYS A 50 -9.62 4.21 16.72
C CYS A 50 -10.40 5.47 16.35
N GLU A 51 -10.59 5.77 15.09
CA GLU A 51 -11.38 6.92 14.67
C GLU A 51 -12.87 6.60 14.72
N THR A 52 -13.62 7.42 15.48
CA THR A 52 -15.07 7.29 15.67
C THR A 52 -15.88 7.84 14.49
N LYS A 53 -15.24 8.48 13.53
CA LYS A 53 -15.91 9.00 12.33
C LYS A 53 -15.56 8.11 11.14
N PRO A 54 -16.55 7.51 10.46
CA PRO A 54 -16.31 6.94 9.15
C PRO A 54 -15.81 8.08 8.25
N THR A 55 -14.62 7.93 7.69
CA THR A 55 -14.25 8.76 6.56
C THR A 55 -15.20 8.39 5.42
N ASP A 56 -15.76 9.38 4.71
CA ASP A 56 -16.70 9.20 3.59
C ASP A 56 -16.16 8.33 2.43
N ALA A 57 -14.97 7.80 2.59
CA ALA A 57 -14.24 6.98 1.61
C ALA A 57 -14.07 5.52 1.97
N ARG A 58 -14.70 5.03 3.04
CA ARG A 58 -14.68 3.58 3.30
C ARG A 58 -15.63 2.90 2.31
N PRO A 59 -15.12 2.04 1.42
CA PRO A 59 -16.02 1.15 0.70
C PRO A 59 -16.79 0.33 1.72
N ASP A 60 -18.05 0.06 1.43
CA ASP A 60 -18.83 -0.84 2.27
C ASP A 60 -18.11 -2.20 2.30
N LEU A 61 -18.04 -2.82 3.48
CA LEU A 61 -17.40 -4.14 3.63
C LEU A 61 -18.03 -5.20 2.70
N ALA A 62 -19.26 -4.94 2.24
CA ALA A 62 -19.96 -5.76 1.26
C ALA A 62 -19.31 -5.76 -0.13
N ASP A 63 -18.53 -4.72 -0.47
CA ASP A 63 -17.89 -4.58 -1.78
C ASP A 63 -16.54 -5.32 -1.89
N LEU A 64 -16.09 -5.94 -0.80
CA LEU A 64 -14.84 -6.71 -0.82
C LEU A 64 -15.05 -8.07 -1.48
N THR A 65 -14.32 -8.30 -2.54
CA THR A 65 -14.47 -9.48 -3.39
C THR A 65 -13.77 -10.74 -2.87
N THR A 66 -12.85 -10.62 -1.91
CA THR A 66 -12.16 -11.77 -1.34
C THR A 66 -12.64 -12.09 0.07
N ALA A 67 -13.01 -13.36 0.32
CA ALA A 67 -13.44 -13.82 1.64
C ALA A 67 -12.39 -13.59 2.74
N GLU A 68 -11.10 -13.64 2.39
CA GLU A 68 -10.00 -13.37 3.30
C GLU A 68 -9.93 -11.90 3.71
N SER A 69 -10.11 -10.99 2.74
CA SER A 69 -10.14 -9.55 3.03
C SER A 69 -11.34 -9.17 3.88
N GLN A 70 -12.51 -9.77 3.63
CA GLN A 70 -13.71 -9.58 4.45
C GLN A 70 -13.51 -10.12 5.87
N LEU A 71 -12.95 -11.31 6.01
CA LEU A 71 -12.67 -11.92 7.30
C LEU A 71 -11.64 -11.10 8.10
N PHE A 72 -10.58 -10.64 7.44
CA PHE A 72 -9.57 -9.80 8.05
C PHE A 72 -10.18 -8.48 8.56
N LEU A 73 -10.89 -7.76 7.71
CA LEU A 73 -11.54 -6.49 8.08
C LEU A 73 -12.59 -6.67 9.17
N SER A 74 -13.38 -7.76 9.15
CA SER A 74 -14.35 -8.05 10.20
C SER A 74 -13.69 -8.28 11.55
N LYS A 75 -12.57 -9.02 11.59
CA LYS A 75 -11.78 -9.20 12.82
C LYS A 75 -11.24 -7.89 13.36
N PHE A 76 -10.69 -7.04 12.50
CA PHE A 76 -10.18 -5.73 12.92
C PHE A 76 -11.30 -4.79 13.34
N LYS A 77 -12.42 -4.75 12.64
CA LYS A 77 -13.60 -3.98 13.01
C LYS A 77 -14.10 -4.37 14.41
N ASN A 78 -14.28 -5.66 14.67
CA ASN A 78 -14.69 -6.15 15.97
C ASN A 78 -13.70 -5.82 17.08
N LEU A 79 -12.40 -5.86 16.80
CA LEU A 79 -11.36 -5.50 17.76
C LEU A 79 -11.37 -3.98 18.05
N GLN A 80 -11.53 -3.15 17.04
CA GLN A 80 -11.64 -1.71 17.19
C GLN A 80 -12.92 -1.30 17.94
N GLU A 81 -14.05 -1.85 17.58
CA GLU A 81 -15.34 -1.56 18.23
C GLU A 81 -15.35 -2.00 19.70
N SER A 82 -14.68 -3.12 20.05
CA SER A 82 -14.67 -3.65 21.41
C SER A 82 -13.67 -2.99 22.34
N ARG A 83 -12.55 -2.47 21.84
CA ARG A 83 -11.43 -2.02 22.67
C ARG A 83 -10.87 -0.65 22.34
N CYS A 84 -11.17 -0.12 21.16
CA CYS A 84 -10.58 1.12 20.64
C CYS A 84 -9.06 1.25 20.90
N VAL A 85 -8.30 0.17 20.69
CA VAL A 85 -6.85 0.18 20.84
C VAL A 85 -6.25 0.38 19.46
N PRO A 86 -5.48 1.47 19.22
CA PRO A 86 -4.71 1.61 18.00
C PRO A 86 -3.76 0.40 17.89
N LEU A 87 -3.94 -0.42 16.88
CA LEU A 87 -3.13 -1.64 16.72
C LEU A 87 -1.69 -1.35 16.33
N GLY A 88 -1.39 -0.09 15.92
CA GLY A 88 -0.05 0.35 15.56
C GLY A 88 0.59 -0.43 14.40
N ILE A 89 -0.22 -1.22 13.69
CA ILE A 89 0.25 -2.06 12.58
C ILE A 89 0.66 -1.15 11.44
N LYS A 90 1.90 -1.31 11.00
CA LYS A 90 2.44 -0.56 9.87
C LYS A 90 2.25 -1.35 8.59
N PHE A 91 1.73 -0.70 7.58
CA PHE A 91 1.60 -1.25 6.23
C PHE A 91 2.67 -0.67 5.32
N VAL A 92 3.09 -1.50 4.36
CA VAL A 92 3.99 -1.09 3.28
C VAL A 92 3.24 -1.30 1.97
N LYS A 93 2.93 -0.22 1.26
CA LYS A 93 2.21 -0.23 -0.01
C LYS A 93 2.78 0.83 -0.95
N ARG A 94 2.47 0.70 -2.24
CA ARG A 94 2.87 1.66 -3.26
C ARG A 94 1.81 2.75 -3.39
N ILE A 95 2.22 4.01 -3.39
CA ILE A 95 1.34 5.16 -3.65
C ILE A 95 0.99 5.17 -5.13
N ILE A 96 -0.31 5.08 -5.41
CA ILE A 96 -0.87 5.15 -6.76
C ILE A 96 -1.56 6.49 -7.01
N GLY A 97 -2.20 7.04 -5.97
CA GLY A 97 -2.91 8.32 -6.06
C GLY A 97 -2.42 9.31 -5.02
N ILE A 98 -2.20 10.54 -5.46
CA ILE A 98 -1.81 11.71 -4.66
C ILE A 98 -2.96 12.72 -4.61
N PRO A 99 -2.93 13.72 -3.71
CA PRO A 99 -4.01 14.72 -3.58
C PRO A 99 -4.44 15.33 -4.92
N GLY A 100 -5.73 15.27 -5.20
CA GLY A 100 -6.35 15.80 -6.42
C GLY A 100 -6.52 14.80 -7.56
N ASP A 101 -5.92 13.61 -7.48
CA ASP A 101 -6.05 12.60 -8.51
C ASP A 101 -7.44 11.99 -8.57
N ASP A 102 -7.87 11.70 -9.79
CA ASP A 102 -9.00 10.83 -10.10
C ASP A 102 -8.45 9.43 -10.41
N ILE A 103 -8.71 8.48 -9.52
CA ILE A 103 -8.24 7.09 -9.64
C ILE A 103 -9.43 6.19 -9.97
N GLU A 104 -9.29 5.38 -11.01
CA GLU A 104 -10.26 4.35 -11.37
C GLU A 104 -9.57 3.01 -11.48
N ILE A 105 -10.17 1.96 -10.89
CA ILE A 105 -9.67 0.59 -10.94
C ILE A 105 -10.77 -0.30 -11.53
N LYS A 106 -10.42 -1.07 -12.54
CA LYS A 106 -11.27 -2.06 -13.21
C LYS A 106 -10.50 -3.38 -13.30
N GLY A 107 -10.83 -4.33 -12.45
CA GLY A 107 -10.03 -5.54 -12.33
C GLY A 107 -8.59 -5.22 -11.93
N TYR A 108 -7.63 -5.58 -12.78
CA TYR A 108 -6.22 -5.24 -12.58
C TYR A 108 -5.78 -3.93 -13.24
N GLU A 109 -6.66 -3.32 -14.03
CA GLU A 109 -6.36 -2.07 -14.73
C GLU A 109 -6.49 -0.88 -13.78
N ILE A 110 -5.50 -0.02 -13.78
CA ILE A 110 -5.49 1.22 -13.01
C ILE A 110 -5.46 2.39 -13.99
N TRP A 111 -6.32 3.36 -13.72
CA TRP A 111 -6.43 4.60 -14.47
C TRP A 111 -6.16 5.76 -13.52
N VAL A 112 -5.28 6.65 -13.90
CA VAL A 112 -4.93 7.86 -13.16
C VAL A 112 -5.26 9.06 -14.03
N ASN A 113 -6.14 9.92 -13.57
CA ASN A 113 -6.58 11.12 -14.29
C ASN A 113 -7.05 10.82 -15.74
N GLY A 114 -7.79 9.71 -15.89
CA GLY A 114 -8.30 9.26 -17.19
C GLY A 114 -7.30 8.53 -18.07
N GLN A 115 -6.04 8.39 -17.65
CA GLN A 115 -5.02 7.65 -18.39
C GLN A 115 -4.79 6.27 -17.77
N LYS A 116 -4.91 5.22 -18.59
CA LYS A 116 -4.61 3.86 -18.18
C LYS A 116 -3.10 3.67 -18.00
N LEU A 117 -2.69 3.07 -16.89
CA LEU A 117 -1.30 2.69 -16.68
C LEU A 117 -0.85 1.67 -17.74
N LYS A 118 0.36 1.85 -18.22
CA LYS A 118 0.97 0.89 -19.12
C LYS A 118 1.32 -0.37 -18.36
N GLN A 119 0.81 -1.50 -18.85
CA GLN A 119 1.04 -2.83 -18.27
C GLN A 119 1.56 -3.76 -19.35
N GLU A 120 2.66 -4.48 -19.06
CA GLU A 120 3.28 -5.47 -19.94
C GLU A 120 3.44 -6.79 -19.17
N VAL A 121 2.88 -7.88 -19.69
CA VAL A 121 3.07 -9.20 -19.09
C VAL A 121 4.51 -9.65 -19.31
N ILE A 122 5.26 -9.85 -18.21
CA ILE A 122 6.65 -10.32 -18.24
C ILE A 122 6.68 -11.85 -18.24
N SER A 123 5.84 -12.45 -17.39
CA SER A 123 5.74 -13.89 -17.21
C SER A 123 4.32 -14.27 -16.87
N SER A 124 3.86 -15.37 -17.42
CA SER A 124 2.53 -15.94 -17.13
C SER A 124 2.65 -17.45 -17.04
N ASN A 125 2.12 -18.01 -15.96
CA ASN A 125 2.02 -19.46 -15.77
C ASN A 125 0.65 -19.82 -15.17
N SER A 126 0.41 -21.08 -14.87
CA SER A 126 -0.87 -21.55 -14.33
C SER A 126 -1.19 -21.05 -12.92
N GLN A 127 -0.22 -20.47 -12.23
CA GLN A 127 -0.36 -20.04 -10.82
C GLN A 127 -0.34 -18.52 -10.65
N GLU A 128 0.42 -17.82 -11.50
CA GLU A 128 0.61 -16.37 -11.36
C GLU A 128 1.00 -15.69 -12.68
N ASN A 129 0.69 -14.41 -12.76
CA ASN A 129 1.21 -13.53 -13.78
C ASN A 129 2.08 -12.45 -13.11
N LEU A 130 3.24 -12.18 -13.71
CA LEU A 130 4.06 -11.04 -13.39
C LEU A 130 3.89 -9.99 -14.47
N ILE A 131 3.47 -8.81 -14.06
CA ILE A 131 3.15 -7.69 -14.94
C ILE A 131 4.06 -6.53 -14.58
N LYS A 132 4.76 -6.02 -15.57
CA LYS A 132 5.48 -4.77 -15.47
C LYS A 132 4.50 -3.62 -15.62
N GLU A 133 4.41 -2.79 -14.60
CA GLU A 133 3.53 -1.62 -14.58
C GLU A 133 4.37 -0.34 -14.56
N THR A 134 3.97 0.63 -15.38
CA THR A 134 4.61 1.93 -15.44
C THR A 134 3.65 2.98 -14.89
N LEU A 135 4.08 3.67 -13.83
CA LEU A 135 3.37 4.75 -13.18
C LEU A 135 4.25 6.00 -13.21
N ASP A 136 3.84 7.01 -13.95
CA ASP A 136 4.66 8.18 -14.28
C ASP A 136 6.01 7.73 -14.89
N GLN A 137 7.13 8.08 -14.27
CA GLN A 137 8.46 7.64 -14.71
C GLN A 137 8.97 6.38 -13.97
N GLY A 138 8.21 5.91 -12.98
CA GLY A 138 8.56 4.73 -12.20
C GLY A 138 8.07 3.44 -12.84
N VAL A 139 8.88 2.41 -12.75
CA VAL A 139 8.54 1.08 -13.25
C VAL A 139 8.65 0.08 -12.11
N HIS A 140 7.63 -0.74 -11.94
CA HIS A 140 7.62 -1.80 -10.93
C HIS A 140 6.94 -3.07 -11.45
N VAL A 141 7.10 -4.15 -10.73
CA VAL A 141 6.49 -5.43 -11.09
C VAL A 141 5.39 -5.75 -10.10
N VAL A 142 4.21 -6.05 -10.63
CA VAL A 142 3.07 -6.52 -9.86
C VAL A 142 2.82 -8.00 -10.12
N ARG A 143 2.28 -8.66 -9.11
CA ARG A 143 1.90 -10.07 -9.16
C ARG A 143 0.38 -10.18 -9.12
N THR A 144 -0.17 -11.02 -10.02
CA THR A 144 -1.59 -11.37 -10.03
C THR A 144 -1.77 -12.89 -10.10
N LEU A 145 -2.86 -13.40 -9.53
CA LEU A 145 -3.21 -14.82 -9.54
C LEU A 145 -4.36 -15.14 -10.51
N GLY A 146 -4.83 -14.13 -11.25
CA GLY A 146 -5.93 -14.31 -12.19
C GLY A 146 -7.31 -14.40 -11.53
N LEU A 147 -7.43 -14.02 -10.25
CA LEU A 147 -8.68 -14.09 -9.47
C LEU A 147 -9.57 -12.85 -9.68
N SER A 148 -9.48 -12.19 -10.82
CA SER A 148 -9.98 -10.85 -11.08
C SER A 148 -11.51 -10.75 -11.16
N ASP A 149 -12.16 -10.81 -10.03
CA ASP A 149 -13.55 -10.34 -9.91
C ASP A 149 -13.60 -9.09 -9.01
N TYR A 150 -12.67 -8.15 -9.26
CA TYR A 150 -12.66 -6.91 -8.52
C TYR A 150 -13.75 -5.97 -9.03
N ALA A 151 -14.58 -5.51 -8.11
CA ALA A 151 -15.51 -4.43 -8.37
C ALA A 151 -14.80 -3.22 -8.97
N GLN A 152 -15.51 -2.45 -9.77
CA GLN A 152 -15.00 -1.18 -10.27
C GLN A 152 -15.03 -0.16 -9.14
N HIS A 153 -13.88 0.46 -8.88
CA HIS A 153 -13.75 1.50 -7.87
C HIS A 153 -13.31 2.81 -8.50
N LYS A 154 -13.88 3.91 -7.98
CA LYS A 154 -13.49 5.27 -8.36
C LYS A 154 -13.28 6.11 -7.11
N TRP A 155 -12.18 6.84 -7.08
CA TRP A 155 -11.87 7.79 -6.01
C TRP A 155 -11.37 9.10 -6.60
N LYS A 156 -11.77 10.19 -5.95
CA LYS A 156 -11.05 11.45 -6.03
C LYS A 156 -10.26 11.63 -4.76
N VAL A 157 -8.94 11.63 -4.86
CA VAL A 157 -8.06 11.68 -3.69
C VAL A 157 -8.14 13.07 -3.04
N PRO A 158 -8.59 13.17 -1.77
CA PRO A 158 -8.71 14.46 -1.09
C PRO A 158 -7.34 15.07 -0.80
N LYS A 159 -7.33 16.39 -0.53
CA LYS A 159 -6.14 17.07 -0.02
C LYS A 159 -5.67 16.43 1.28
N GLY A 160 -4.36 16.24 1.44
CA GLY A 160 -3.76 15.62 2.62
C GLY A 160 -4.02 14.10 2.73
N SER A 161 -4.39 13.45 1.63
CA SER A 161 -4.66 12.00 1.61
C SER A 161 -3.99 11.33 0.42
N TYR A 162 -3.74 10.03 0.56
CA TYR A 162 -3.07 9.20 -0.45
C TYR A 162 -3.81 7.89 -0.65
N LEU A 163 -3.73 7.36 -1.87
CA LEU A 163 -4.27 6.04 -2.22
C LEU A 163 -3.11 5.09 -2.51
N ALA A 164 -3.06 3.97 -1.81
CA ALA A 164 -1.95 3.03 -1.91
C ALA A 164 -2.42 1.60 -2.18
N ILE A 165 -1.73 0.91 -3.09
CA ILE A 165 -2.05 -0.45 -3.53
C ILE A 165 -0.83 -1.34 -3.37
N GLY A 166 -1.06 -2.62 -3.02
CA GLY A 166 0.00 -3.61 -2.93
C GLY A 166 0.38 -4.19 -4.28
N ASP A 167 1.68 -4.42 -4.49
CA ASP A 167 2.18 -5.03 -5.73
C ASP A 167 1.72 -6.49 -5.89
N ASN A 168 1.38 -7.19 -4.79
CA ASN A 168 0.72 -8.50 -4.83
C ASN A 168 -0.80 -8.31 -4.88
N ARG A 169 -1.34 -8.06 -6.06
CA ARG A 169 -2.71 -7.58 -6.28
C ARG A 169 -3.79 -8.43 -5.62
N ASP A 170 -3.72 -9.75 -5.74
CA ASP A 170 -4.75 -10.66 -5.21
C ASP A 170 -4.55 -11.01 -3.73
N ASN A 171 -3.39 -10.70 -3.17
CA ASN A 171 -3.08 -10.95 -1.76
C ASN A 171 -2.62 -9.67 -1.06
N SER A 172 -3.43 -8.62 -1.18
CA SER A 172 -3.15 -7.34 -0.58
C SER A 172 -4.41 -6.70 -0.01
N LEU A 173 -4.38 -6.46 1.28
CA LEU A 173 -5.33 -5.56 1.93
C LEU A 173 -4.80 -4.14 1.76
N ASP A 174 -5.48 -3.33 0.94
CA ASP A 174 -5.02 -2.01 0.54
C ASP A 174 -6.20 -1.04 0.28
N SER A 175 -5.93 0.09 -0.36
CA SER A 175 -6.92 1.13 -0.61
C SER A 175 -8.17 0.66 -1.35
N ARG A 176 -8.12 -0.45 -2.06
CA ARG A 176 -9.32 -1.06 -2.66
C ARG A 176 -10.34 -1.51 -1.61
N ALA A 177 -9.85 -1.82 -0.41
CA ALA A 177 -10.68 -2.30 0.70
C ALA A 177 -11.07 -1.17 1.69
N TRP A 178 -10.19 -0.20 1.93
CA TRP A 178 -10.37 0.81 2.99
C TRP A 178 -10.26 2.26 2.48
N GLY A 179 -10.10 2.49 1.17
CA GLY A 179 -10.05 3.82 0.57
C GLY A 179 -8.68 4.50 0.70
N TYR A 180 -8.66 5.81 0.89
CA TYR A 180 -7.44 6.60 1.08
C TYR A 180 -7.05 6.71 2.56
N PHE A 181 -5.78 7.03 2.85
CA PHE A 181 -5.27 7.32 4.19
C PHE A 181 -4.76 8.76 4.27
N SER A 182 -4.81 9.35 5.47
CA SER A 182 -4.32 10.70 5.74
C SER A 182 -2.79 10.73 5.81
N GLU A 183 -2.20 11.85 5.38
CA GLU A 183 -0.77 12.13 5.51
C GLU A 183 -0.26 12.09 6.95
N ASP A 184 -1.12 12.36 7.94
CA ASP A 184 -0.77 12.31 9.36
C ASP A 184 -0.28 10.92 9.80
N TYR A 185 -0.72 9.88 9.10
CA TYR A 185 -0.36 8.50 9.39
C TYR A 185 0.81 7.97 8.57
N LEU A 186 1.37 8.81 7.72
CA LEU A 186 2.54 8.50 6.93
C LEU A 186 3.79 8.47 7.80
N ILE A 187 4.52 7.37 7.78
CA ILE A 187 5.72 7.16 8.61
C ILE A 187 6.98 7.52 7.82
N GLY A 188 7.04 7.12 6.55
CA GLY A 188 8.19 7.37 5.70
C GLY A 188 8.18 6.54 4.42
N ARG A 189 9.26 6.62 3.65
CA ARG A 189 9.46 5.88 2.41
C ARG A 189 10.40 4.69 2.63
N ALA A 190 10.05 3.56 2.07
CA ALA A 190 10.89 2.38 2.02
C ALA A 190 11.88 2.53 0.84
N ASP A 191 13.15 2.81 1.14
CA ASP A 191 14.13 3.15 0.11
C ASP A 191 15.01 1.97 -0.30
N TYR A 192 15.30 1.04 0.61
CA TYR A 192 16.32 0.03 0.37
C TYR A 192 16.08 -1.27 1.15
N ILE A 193 16.32 -2.41 0.49
CA ILE A 193 16.42 -3.72 1.16
C ILE A 193 17.89 -3.91 1.52
N TRP A 194 18.21 -3.97 2.81
CA TRP A 194 19.61 -4.08 3.22
C TRP A 194 20.02 -5.48 3.66
N MET A 195 19.06 -6.34 4.03
CA MET A 195 19.30 -7.71 4.48
C MET A 195 18.04 -8.55 4.26
N GLN A 196 18.20 -9.85 4.08
CA GLN A 196 17.12 -10.82 4.17
C GLN A 196 17.44 -11.87 5.22
N TRP A 197 16.46 -12.14 6.11
CA TRP A 197 16.56 -13.21 7.11
C TRP A 197 15.19 -13.88 7.27
N ARG A 198 15.10 -15.11 6.79
CA ARG A 198 13.82 -15.85 6.74
C ARG A 198 13.56 -16.71 7.98
N SER A 199 14.61 -17.23 8.61
CA SER A 199 14.50 -18.15 9.71
C SER A 199 15.71 -18.06 10.62
N PHE A 200 15.52 -18.34 11.92
CA PHE A 200 16.63 -18.44 12.89
C PHE A 200 17.60 -19.60 12.62
N SER A 201 17.20 -20.57 11.77
CA SER A 201 18.07 -21.67 11.34
C SER A 201 18.98 -21.30 10.16
N GLU A 202 18.80 -20.13 9.55
CA GLU A 202 19.57 -19.66 8.41
C GLU A 202 20.41 -18.44 8.78
N LEU A 203 21.53 -18.26 8.12
CA LEU A 203 22.31 -17.03 8.26
C LEU A 203 21.64 -15.89 7.46
N PRO A 204 21.71 -14.65 7.96
CA PRO A 204 21.25 -13.49 7.19
C PRO A 204 21.95 -13.41 5.83
N GLY A 205 21.19 -13.17 4.78
CA GLY A 205 21.69 -13.01 3.41
C GLY A 205 21.66 -11.56 2.96
N PHE A 206 22.61 -11.20 2.08
CA PHE A 206 22.71 -9.87 1.51
C PHE A 206 22.54 -9.83 -0.02
N SER A 207 22.14 -10.97 -0.62
CA SER A 207 21.98 -11.10 -2.06
C SER A 207 20.83 -10.25 -2.64
N ARG A 208 19.91 -9.80 -1.78
CA ARG A 208 18.79 -8.93 -2.15
C ARG A 208 19.02 -7.46 -1.81
N ASN A 209 20.27 -7.07 -1.49
CA ASN A 209 20.58 -5.67 -1.25
C ASN A 209 20.32 -4.85 -2.50
N THR A 210 19.24 -4.07 -2.50
CA THR A 210 18.84 -3.27 -3.65
C THR A 210 17.98 -2.09 -3.24
N LYS A 211 17.98 -1.06 -4.06
CA LYS A 211 17.05 0.06 -3.94
C LYS A 211 15.65 -0.43 -4.30
N ILE A 212 14.66 -0.02 -3.55
CA ILE A 212 13.25 -0.28 -3.82
C ILE A 212 12.81 0.69 -4.92
N GLN A 213 12.24 0.12 -5.98
CA GLN A 213 11.74 0.87 -7.15
C GLN A 213 10.24 1.05 -7.06
#